data_df03335530361ea5352614021cbd3a82
#
_entry.id   df03335530361ea5352614021cbd3a82
#
_cell.length_a   1.000
_cell.length_b   1.000
_cell.length_c   1.000
_cell.angle_alpha   90.00
_cell.angle_beta   90.00
_cell.angle_gamma   90.00
#
_symmetry.space_group_name_H-M   'P 1'
#
loop_
_entity.id
_entity.type
_entity.pdbx_description
1 polymer ?
#
loop_
_entity_poly.entity_id
_entity_poly.type
_entity_poly.pdbx_seq_one_letter_code
_entity_poly.pdbx_strand_id
1 'polypeptide(L)'
;NDNLYAQAKAIFDNHFINIDAIPAGWRKGNLLDIANYLNGFAMQKFRPQGNEIGLPVLKIKELRQGSCDDSSELCSLRIKPEYIIHDGDVIFSWSGSLLVDIWCGGTCGLNQHLFKVTSDIYDKWFYYLWTAHHLARFIAIAADKATTMGHIKREELAKAEVLIPCEEDYTSLTSIMQPIFELIISNRIEGRKLAVLRDELLPKLMSGEIDVSAVQL
;
A
#
# COMPACT_ATOMS: atom_id res chain seq x y z
N ASN A 1 4.69 -7.35 12.78
CA ASN A 1 3.56 -6.88 11.96
C ASN A 1 2.70 -8.02 11.40
N ASP A 2 3.29 -9.19 11.11
CA ASP A 2 2.55 -10.32 10.51
C ASP A 2 1.41 -10.79 11.40
N ASN A 3 1.60 -10.81 12.72
CA ASN A 3 0.55 -11.16 13.68
C ASN A 3 -0.60 -10.13 13.69
N LEU A 4 -0.29 -8.82 13.66
CA LEU A 4 -1.31 -7.77 13.60
C LEU A 4 -2.13 -7.86 12.30
N TYR A 5 -1.45 -8.10 11.17
CA TYR A 5 -2.14 -8.28 9.90
C TYR A 5 -3.01 -9.55 9.90
N ALA A 6 -2.51 -10.65 10.44
CA ALA A 6 -3.28 -11.88 10.57
C ALA A 6 -4.54 -11.71 11.46
N GLN A 7 -4.43 -10.94 12.55
CA GLN A 7 -5.57 -10.58 13.39
C GLN A 7 -6.60 -9.73 12.63
N ALA A 8 -6.15 -8.67 11.97
CA ALA A 8 -7.03 -7.82 11.16
C ALA A 8 -7.74 -8.62 10.07
N LYS A 9 -6.99 -9.50 9.38
CA LYS A 9 -7.57 -10.37 8.35
C LYS A 9 -8.59 -11.35 8.91
N ALA A 10 -8.32 -11.95 10.07
CA ALA A 10 -9.27 -12.87 10.72
C ALA A 10 -10.56 -12.17 11.13
N ILE A 11 -10.47 -10.94 11.67
CA ILE A 11 -11.64 -10.12 11.98
C ILE A 11 -12.43 -9.81 10.71
N PHE A 12 -11.74 -9.38 9.65
CA PHE A 12 -12.37 -9.10 8.37
C PHE A 12 -13.06 -10.34 7.77
N ASP A 13 -12.36 -11.48 7.72
CA ASP A 13 -12.90 -12.71 7.16
C ASP A 13 -14.15 -13.16 7.95
N ASN A 14 -14.16 -13.06 9.28
CA ASN A 14 -15.30 -13.44 10.10
C ASN A 14 -16.54 -12.56 9.89
N HIS A 15 -16.35 -11.26 9.62
CA HIS A 15 -17.46 -10.33 9.48
C HIS A 15 -17.95 -10.19 8.05
N PHE A 16 -17.09 -10.40 7.04
CA PHE A 16 -17.43 -10.10 5.65
C PHE A 16 -17.41 -11.33 4.73
N ILE A 17 -16.60 -12.34 5.03
CA ILE A 17 -16.39 -13.46 4.11
C ILE A 17 -17.07 -14.73 4.62
N ASN A 18 -16.90 -15.08 5.89
CA ASN A 18 -17.41 -16.31 6.50
C ASN A 18 -18.81 -16.11 7.11
N ILE A 19 -19.70 -15.41 6.41
CA ILE A 19 -21.07 -15.15 6.88
C ILE A 19 -22.08 -15.98 6.09
N ASP A 20 -23.06 -16.56 6.76
CA ASP A 20 -24.11 -17.37 6.14
C ASP A 20 -25.18 -16.50 5.45
N ALA A 21 -25.42 -15.29 5.97
CA ALA A 21 -26.39 -14.35 5.44
C ALA A 21 -25.91 -12.91 5.64
N ILE A 22 -26.30 -12.02 4.72
CA ILE A 22 -25.98 -10.59 4.82
C ILE A 22 -26.77 -10.00 5.99
N PRO A 23 -26.11 -9.34 6.97
CA PRO A 23 -26.78 -8.70 8.09
C PRO A 23 -27.80 -7.64 7.66
N ALA A 24 -28.80 -7.40 8.49
CA ALA A 24 -29.81 -6.38 8.23
C ALA A 24 -29.14 -4.99 8.13
N GLY A 25 -29.57 -4.19 7.15
CA GLY A 25 -29.02 -2.86 6.90
C GLY A 25 -27.70 -2.84 6.10
N TRP A 26 -27.08 -4.00 5.87
CA TRP A 26 -25.90 -4.08 4.99
C TRP A 26 -26.34 -4.13 3.52
N ARG A 27 -25.47 -3.65 2.64
CA ARG A 27 -25.71 -3.64 1.19
C ARG A 27 -24.54 -4.20 0.40
N LYS A 28 -24.83 -4.74 -0.76
CA LYS A 28 -23.82 -5.09 -1.76
C LYS A 28 -23.39 -3.85 -2.52
N GLY A 29 -22.12 -3.78 -2.82
CA GLY A 29 -21.48 -2.80 -3.69
C GLY A 29 -20.30 -3.43 -4.42
N ASN A 30 -19.41 -2.62 -4.93
CA ASN A 30 -18.18 -3.04 -5.58
C ASN A 30 -17.00 -2.17 -5.12
N LEU A 31 -15.78 -2.51 -5.54
CA LEU A 31 -14.58 -1.79 -5.12
C LEU A 31 -14.62 -0.29 -5.48
N LEU A 32 -15.28 0.09 -6.59
CA LEU A 32 -15.37 1.50 -7.00
C LEU A 32 -16.41 2.29 -6.18
N ASP A 33 -17.31 1.59 -5.46
CA ASP A 33 -18.26 2.22 -4.54
C ASP A 33 -17.61 2.59 -3.20
N ILE A 34 -16.50 1.95 -2.85
CA ILE A 34 -15.82 2.15 -1.57
C ILE A 34 -14.49 2.91 -1.69
N ALA A 35 -13.89 2.96 -2.89
CA ALA A 35 -12.60 3.63 -3.08
C ALA A 35 -12.40 4.16 -4.49
N ASN A 36 -11.56 5.19 -4.59
CA ASN A 36 -11.03 5.71 -5.83
C ASN A 36 -9.68 5.07 -6.14
N TYR A 37 -9.51 4.61 -7.38
CA TYR A 37 -8.29 4.00 -7.90
C TYR A 37 -7.65 4.96 -8.89
N LEU A 38 -6.76 5.83 -8.40
CA LEU A 38 -6.01 6.78 -9.21
C LEU A 38 -4.85 6.05 -9.90
N ASN A 39 -4.91 5.95 -11.23
CA ASN A 39 -3.80 5.40 -12.00
C ASN A 39 -2.61 6.35 -11.98
N GLY A 40 -1.42 5.82 -11.72
CA GLY A 40 -0.18 6.58 -11.76
C GLY A 40 0.16 7.06 -13.17
N PHE A 41 1.28 7.74 -13.28
CA PHE A 41 1.69 8.41 -14.51
C PHE A 41 3.02 7.87 -15.05
N ALA A 42 3.27 8.09 -16.34
CA ALA A 42 4.54 7.74 -16.98
C ALA A 42 5.66 8.68 -16.49
N MET A 43 6.22 8.39 -15.32
CA MET A 43 7.17 9.27 -14.61
C MET A 43 8.45 9.54 -15.40
N GLN A 44 8.81 8.69 -16.37
CA GLN A 44 9.91 8.97 -17.31
C GLN A 44 9.72 10.26 -18.12
N LYS A 45 8.49 10.78 -18.25
CA LYS A 45 8.19 12.07 -18.90
C LYS A 45 8.43 13.27 -17.98
N PHE A 46 8.64 13.05 -16.70
CA PHE A 46 8.82 14.06 -15.66
C PHE A 46 10.16 13.86 -14.95
N ARG A 47 11.25 13.77 -15.70
CA ARG A 47 12.59 13.64 -15.11
C ARG A 47 13.00 14.96 -14.45
N PRO A 48 13.78 14.90 -13.36
CA PRO A 48 14.38 16.09 -12.75
C PRO A 48 15.18 16.89 -13.79
N GLN A 49 15.15 18.21 -13.70
CA GLN A 49 15.86 19.11 -14.62
C GLN A 49 16.90 19.92 -13.86
N GLY A 50 18.08 20.12 -14.48
CA GLY A 50 19.17 20.89 -13.91
C GLY A 50 19.65 20.27 -12.59
N ASN A 51 19.67 21.08 -11.52
CA ASN A 51 20.11 20.66 -10.18
C ASN A 51 18.91 20.25 -9.28
N GLU A 52 17.77 19.90 -9.84
CA GLU A 52 16.60 19.47 -9.07
C GLU A 52 16.87 18.13 -8.37
N ILE A 53 16.66 18.10 -7.05
CA ILE A 53 16.63 16.85 -6.28
C ILE A 53 15.29 16.17 -6.65
N GLY A 54 15.34 15.02 -7.34
CA GLY A 54 14.15 14.28 -7.73
C GLY A 54 13.54 13.47 -6.57
N LEU A 55 12.29 13.03 -6.79
CA LEU A 55 11.67 12.00 -5.97
C LEU A 55 11.92 10.61 -6.58
N PRO A 56 12.18 9.58 -5.76
CA PRO A 56 12.19 8.20 -6.24
C PRO A 56 10.84 7.85 -6.87
N VAL A 57 10.86 7.04 -7.92
CA VAL A 57 9.64 6.56 -8.58
C VAL A 57 9.25 5.21 -7.99
N LEU A 58 8.06 5.14 -7.38
CA LEU A 58 7.47 3.90 -6.93
C LEU A 58 6.99 3.08 -8.13
N LYS A 59 7.68 1.98 -8.40
CA LYS A 59 7.30 0.94 -9.36
C LYS A 59 6.96 -0.35 -8.63
N ILE A 60 6.63 -1.40 -9.38
CA ILE A 60 6.32 -2.72 -8.83
C ILE A 60 7.48 -3.32 -8.03
N LYS A 61 8.74 -3.08 -8.47
CA LYS A 61 9.95 -3.51 -7.77
C LYS A 61 10.01 -2.90 -6.37
N GLU A 62 9.93 -1.58 -6.29
CA GLU A 62 10.00 -0.82 -5.05
C GLU A 62 8.83 -1.16 -4.12
N LEU A 63 7.61 -1.31 -4.67
CA LEU A 63 6.45 -1.72 -3.88
C LEU A 63 6.64 -3.10 -3.24
N ARG A 64 7.21 -4.06 -3.98
CA ARG A 64 7.50 -5.41 -3.47
C ARG A 64 8.63 -5.41 -2.44
N GLN A 65 9.63 -4.56 -2.65
CA GLN A 65 10.77 -4.40 -1.75
C GLN A 65 10.41 -3.65 -0.46
N GLY A 66 9.35 -2.82 -0.51
CA GLY A 66 8.90 -1.96 0.60
C GLY A 66 9.73 -0.69 0.77
N SER A 67 10.68 -0.42 -0.12
CA SER A 67 11.56 0.75 -0.09
C SER A 67 12.04 1.14 -1.47
N CYS A 68 12.40 2.41 -1.66
CA CYS A 68 13.23 2.87 -2.76
C CYS A 68 14.70 2.79 -2.37
N ASP A 69 15.57 2.63 -3.36
CA ASP A 69 17.04 2.59 -3.22
C ASP A 69 17.71 3.49 -4.26
N ASP A 70 19.05 3.55 -4.25
CA ASP A 70 19.86 4.39 -5.15
C ASP A 70 19.67 4.00 -6.63
N SER A 71 19.17 2.80 -6.92
CA SER A 71 18.84 2.34 -8.27
C SER A 71 17.46 2.75 -8.75
N SER A 72 16.63 3.31 -7.87
CA SER A 72 15.28 3.76 -8.19
C SER A 72 15.32 4.96 -9.13
N GLU A 73 14.54 4.94 -10.20
CA GLU A 73 14.43 6.10 -11.10
C GLU A 73 13.92 7.32 -10.33
N LEU A 74 14.34 8.52 -10.77
CA LEU A 74 13.90 9.77 -10.18
C LEU A 74 12.90 10.49 -11.10
N CYS A 75 11.89 11.11 -10.51
CA CYS A 75 11.00 12.06 -11.15
C CYS A 75 11.10 13.44 -10.50
N SER A 76 10.64 14.48 -11.22
CA SER A 76 10.61 15.85 -10.75
C SER A 76 9.66 16.02 -9.57
N LEU A 77 10.00 16.91 -8.64
CA LEU A 77 9.11 17.39 -7.57
C LEU A 77 7.88 18.16 -8.09
N ARG A 78 7.91 18.58 -9.37
CA ARG A 78 6.84 19.38 -10.00
C ARG A 78 5.68 18.54 -10.55
N ILE A 79 5.64 17.24 -10.26
CA ILE A 79 4.46 16.43 -10.55
C ILE A 79 3.27 16.89 -9.72
N LYS A 80 2.05 16.63 -10.20
CA LYS A 80 0.85 17.00 -9.46
C LYS A 80 0.82 16.26 -8.10
N PRO A 81 0.36 16.92 -7.02
CA PRO A 81 0.33 16.35 -5.66
C PRO A 81 -0.39 15.00 -5.56
N GLU A 82 -1.40 14.76 -6.37
CA GLU A 82 -2.15 13.51 -6.40
C GLU A 82 -1.29 12.29 -6.75
N TYR A 83 -0.20 12.48 -7.51
CA TYR A 83 0.76 11.44 -7.88
C TYR A 83 1.94 11.31 -6.92
N ILE A 84 1.98 12.12 -5.87
CA ILE A 84 2.95 11.96 -4.78
C ILE A 84 2.40 10.95 -3.78
N ILE A 85 3.21 9.95 -3.49
CA ILE A 85 2.91 8.89 -2.52
C ILE A 85 3.63 9.19 -1.23
N HIS A 86 2.96 8.95 -0.13
CA HIS A 86 3.47 9.10 1.23
C HIS A 86 3.33 7.81 2.03
N ASP A 87 4.02 7.75 3.17
CA ASP A 87 3.85 6.66 4.13
C ASP A 87 2.38 6.50 4.53
N GLY A 88 1.90 5.29 4.50
CA GLY A 88 0.52 4.94 4.82
C GLY A 88 -0.43 4.95 3.61
N ASP A 89 0.01 5.33 2.41
CA ASP A 89 -0.83 5.21 1.21
C ASP A 89 -1.02 3.75 0.79
N VAL A 90 -2.25 3.40 0.39
CA VAL A 90 -2.55 2.08 -0.17
C VAL A 90 -2.26 2.07 -1.66
N ILE A 91 -1.41 1.14 -2.07
CA ILE A 91 -0.96 0.99 -3.45
C ILE A 91 -1.36 -0.37 -3.99
N PHE A 92 -1.93 -0.39 -5.19
CA PHE A 92 -2.30 -1.61 -5.89
C PHE A 92 -1.60 -1.68 -7.25
N SER A 93 -0.76 -2.70 -7.44
CA SER A 93 -0.17 -3.02 -8.75
C SER A 93 -1.18 -3.78 -9.59
N TRP A 94 -1.58 -3.20 -10.73
CA TRP A 94 -2.61 -3.74 -11.61
C TRP A 94 -2.06 -4.39 -12.89
N SER A 95 -0.76 -4.39 -13.09
CA SER A 95 -0.10 -5.00 -14.24
C SER A 95 1.17 -5.75 -13.84
N GLY A 96 1.57 -6.73 -14.64
CA GLY A 96 2.72 -7.57 -14.35
C GLY A 96 2.51 -8.41 -13.09
N SER A 97 3.27 -8.15 -12.03
CA SER A 97 3.04 -8.79 -10.73
C SER A 97 2.04 -8.00 -9.92
N LEU A 98 0.81 -8.51 -9.82
CA LEU A 98 -0.24 -7.89 -9.04
C LEU A 98 0.06 -8.07 -7.53
N LEU A 99 -0.01 -6.97 -6.80
CA LEU A 99 0.04 -6.95 -5.34
C LEU A 99 -0.66 -5.70 -4.82
N VAL A 100 -1.16 -5.77 -3.62
CA VAL A 100 -1.65 -4.61 -2.86
C VAL A 100 -0.88 -4.53 -1.56
N ASP A 101 -0.42 -3.32 -1.22
CA ASP A 101 0.25 -3.07 0.06
C ASP A 101 0.03 -1.64 0.54
N ILE A 102 0.29 -1.41 1.81
CA ILE A 102 0.37 -0.07 2.41
C ILE A 102 1.82 0.38 2.32
N TRP A 103 2.07 1.42 1.54
CA TRP A 103 3.41 1.94 1.36
C TRP A 103 3.95 2.59 2.65
N CYS A 104 5.18 2.26 3.04
CA CYS A 104 5.88 2.84 4.17
C CYS A 104 7.36 3.12 3.85
N GLY A 105 7.69 3.25 2.57
CA GLY A 105 9.05 3.47 2.07
C GLY A 105 9.44 4.94 1.85
N GLY A 106 8.64 5.89 2.36
CA GLY A 106 8.89 7.33 2.21
C GLY A 106 8.18 7.95 1.02
N THR A 107 8.49 9.23 0.76
CA THR A 107 7.84 9.99 -0.32
C THR A 107 8.39 9.59 -1.68
N CYS A 108 7.50 9.32 -2.65
CA CYS A 108 7.87 8.91 -4.00
C CYS A 108 6.81 9.29 -5.04
N GLY A 109 7.15 9.19 -6.33
CA GLY A 109 6.22 9.44 -7.44
C GLY A 109 5.53 8.14 -7.91
N LEU A 110 4.24 8.18 -8.17
CA LEU A 110 3.41 7.02 -8.53
C LEU A 110 3.57 6.65 -10.01
N ASN A 111 4.15 5.48 -10.28
CA ASN A 111 4.32 4.97 -11.65
C ASN A 111 2.99 4.51 -12.28
N GLN A 112 2.90 4.59 -13.61
CA GLN A 112 1.71 4.26 -14.43
C GLN A 112 1.16 2.82 -14.26
N HIS A 113 1.93 1.90 -13.70
CA HIS A 113 1.54 0.50 -13.48
C HIS A 113 0.94 0.25 -12.09
N LEU A 114 0.74 1.30 -11.32
CA LEU A 114 0.21 1.27 -9.97
C LEU A 114 -1.02 2.17 -9.85
N PHE A 115 -1.94 1.77 -8.99
CA PHE A 115 -3.00 2.63 -8.48
C PHE A 115 -2.64 3.12 -7.07
N LYS A 116 -2.87 4.40 -6.79
CA LYS A 116 -3.10 4.91 -5.45
C LYS A 116 -4.57 4.72 -5.12
N VAL A 117 -4.85 4.02 -4.03
CA VAL A 117 -6.22 3.72 -3.60
C VAL A 117 -6.57 4.63 -2.43
N THR A 118 -7.63 5.41 -2.57
CA THR A 118 -8.10 6.38 -1.56
C THR A 118 -9.61 6.31 -1.41
N SER A 119 -10.13 6.80 -0.29
CA SER A 119 -11.56 6.99 -0.10
C SER A 119 -11.80 8.24 0.73
N ASP A 120 -12.87 8.97 0.41
CA ASP A 120 -13.34 10.11 1.19
C ASP A 120 -14.39 9.69 2.24
N ILE A 121 -14.85 8.42 2.17
CA ILE A 121 -15.96 7.90 2.98
C ILE A 121 -15.49 6.80 3.92
N TYR A 122 -14.62 5.92 3.43
CA TYR A 122 -14.21 4.72 4.16
C TYR A 122 -12.76 4.78 4.61
N ASP A 123 -12.50 4.19 5.78
CA ASP A 123 -11.16 4.10 6.35
C ASP A 123 -10.27 3.12 5.57
N LYS A 124 -8.98 3.35 5.70
CA LYS A 124 -7.92 2.63 4.98
C LYS A 124 -8.01 1.11 5.12
N TRP A 125 -8.31 0.61 6.32
CA TRP A 125 -8.43 -0.81 6.58
C TRP A 125 -9.48 -1.48 5.68
N PHE A 126 -10.60 -0.78 5.42
CA PHE A 126 -11.74 -1.32 4.70
C PHE A 126 -11.44 -1.52 3.22
N TYR A 127 -11.03 -0.47 2.52
CA TYR A 127 -10.73 -0.59 1.09
C TYR A 127 -9.45 -1.38 0.81
N TYR A 128 -8.47 -1.37 1.74
CA TYR A 128 -7.28 -2.20 1.63
C TYR A 128 -7.63 -3.69 1.69
N LEU A 129 -8.37 -4.13 2.71
CA LEU A 129 -8.70 -5.54 2.88
C LEU A 129 -9.62 -6.06 1.78
N TRP A 130 -10.58 -5.26 1.32
CA TRP A 130 -11.41 -5.64 0.18
C TRP A 130 -10.59 -5.75 -1.12
N THR A 131 -9.65 -4.85 -1.38
CA THR A 131 -8.75 -4.95 -2.54
C THR A 131 -7.86 -6.20 -2.42
N ALA A 132 -7.32 -6.47 -1.22
CA ALA A 132 -6.51 -7.66 -0.95
C ALA A 132 -7.31 -8.96 -1.08
N HIS A 133 -8.58 -8.98 -0.66
CA HIS A 133 -9.47 -10.13 -0.81
C HIS A 133 -9.64 -10.54 -2.28
N HIS A 134 -9.80 -9.56 -3.17
CA HIS A 134 -9.97 -9.82 -4.60
C HIS A 134 -8.67 -10.10 -5.37
N LEU A 135 -7.50 -9.96 -4.74
CA LEU A 135 -6.20 -10.06 -5.41
C LEU A 135 -6.00 -11.40 -6.11
N ALA A 136 -6.36 -12.53 -5.48
CA ALA A 136 -6.24 -13.86 -6.08
C ALA A 136 -7.07 -13.99 -7.38
N ARG A 137 -8.31 -13.47 -7.37
CA ARG A 137 -9.16 -13.40 -8.56
C ARG A 137 -8.54 -12.54 -9.66
N PHE A 138 -7.98 -11.39 -9.31
CA PHE A 138 -7.33 -10.50 -10.26
C PHE A 138 -6.08 -11.15 -10.88
N ILE A 139 -5.28 -11.86 -10.10
CA ILE A 139 -4.14 -12.63 -10.60
C ILE A 139 -4.59 -13.69 -11.61
N ALA A 140 -5.65 -14.42 -11.31
CA ALA A 140 -6.20 -15.42 -12.24
C ALA A 140 -6.67 -14.80 -13.57
N ILE A 141 -7.38 -13.66 -13.51
CA ILE A 141 -7.82 -12.93 -14.71
C ILE A 141 -6.63 -12.39 -15.53
N ALA A 142 -5.59 -11.91 -14.86
CA ALA A 142 -4.40 -11.41 -15.54
C ALA A 142 -3.63 -12.55 -16.22
N ALA A 143 -3.55 -13.74 -15.60
CA ALA A 143 -2.89 -14.90 -16.16
C ALA A 143 -3.62 -15.46 -17.40
N ASP A 144 -4.94 -15.46 -17.41
CA ASP A 144 -5.75 -15.95 -18.54
C ASP A 144 -5.63 -15.06 -19.80
N LYS A 145 -5.34 -13.76 -19.60
CA LYS A 145 -5.17 -12.78 -20.69
C LYS A 145 -3.75 -12.64 -21.22
N ALA A 146 -2.84 -13.52 -20.86
CA ALA A 146 -1.41 -13.39 -21.13
C ALA A 146 -1.00 -13.71 -22.57
N THR A 147 -1.24 -12.76 -23.49
CA THR A 147 -0.45 -12.64 -24.73
C THR A 147 0.60 -11.51 -24.65
N THR A 148 0.45 -10.58 -23.74
CA THR A 148 1.40 -9.50 -23.40
C THR A 148 1.06 -9.02 -22.00
N MET A 149 2.03 -8.73 -21.13
CA MET A 149 1.88 -8.27 -19.73
C MET A 149 0.43 -8.27 -19.22
N GLY A 150 0.02 -9.33 -18.50
CA GLY A 150 -1.31 -9.44 -17.93
C GLY A 150 -1.65 -8.19 -17.09
N HIS A 151 -2.80 -7.58 -17.35
CA HIS A 151 -3.25 -6.40 -16.62
C HIS A 151 -4.74 -6.46 -16.30
N ILE A 152 -5.13 -5.81 -15.22
CA ILE A 152 -6.51 -5.69 -14.79
C ILE A 152 -7.11 -4.42 -15.36
N LYS A 153 -8.23 -4.54 -16.06
CA LYS A 153 -9.02 -3.39 -16.49
C LYS A 153 -9.87 -2.86 -15.33
N ARG A 154 -10.17 -1.56 -15.37
CA ARG A 154 -11.04 -0.91 -14.37
C ARG A 154 -12.42 -1.58 -14.23
N GLU A 155 -12.92 -2.18 -15.31
CA GLU A 155 -14.17 -2.97 -15.31
C GLU A 155 -14.15 -4.15 -14.34
N GLU A 156 -12.98 -4.75 -14.07
CA GLU A 156 -12.86 -5.86 -13.12
C GLU A 156 -12.97 -5.38 -11.67
N LEU A 157 -12.61 -4.12 -11.37
CA LEU A 157 -12.85 -3.50 -10.07
C LEU A 157 -14.37 -3.30 -9.84
N ALA A 158 -15.10 -2.90 -10.88
CA ALA A 158 -16.56 -2.74 -10.83
C ALA A 158 -17.32 -4.08 -10.65
N LYS A 159 -16.69 -5.21 -11.00
CA LYS A 159 -17.25 -6.55 -10.81
C LYS A 159 -16.81 -7.20 -9.50
N ALA A 160 -15.93 -6.57 -8.75
CA ALA A 160 -15.42 -7.06 -7.48
C ALA A 160 -16.41 -6.70 -6.36
N GLU A 161 -17.30 -7.63 -6.03
CA GLU A 161 -18.37 -7.43 -5.04
C GLU A 161 -17.78 -7.18 -3.65
N VAL A 162 -18.32 -6.21 -2.94
CA VAL A 162 -18.01 -5.90 -1.55
C VAL A 162 -19.29 -5.82 -0.74
N LEU A 163 -19.23 -6.16 0.54
CA LEU A 163 -20.31 -5.93 1.49
C LEU A 163 -20.04 -4.65 2.26
N ILE A 164 -21.01 -3.76 2.27
CA ILE A 164 -20.91 -2.45 2.91
C ILE A 164 -21.83 -2.47 4.12
N PRO A 165 -21.27 -2.37 5.35
CA PRO A 165 -22.05 -2.35 6.58
C PRO A 165 -22.99 -1.15 6.68
N CYS A 166 -23.98 -1.23 7.59
CA CYS A 166 -24.65 -0.04 8.07
C CYS A 166 -23.67 0.83 8.89
N GLU A 167 -24.00 2.07 9.13
CA GLU A 167 -23.14 3.05 9.79
C GLU A 167 -22.73 2.61 11.21
N GLU A 168 -23.64 2.01 11.96
CA GLU A 168 -23.40 1.54 13.32
C GLU A 168 -22.35 0.40 13.34
N ASP A 169 -22.54 -0.61 12.50
CA ASP A 169 -21.61 -1.75 12.41
C ASP A 169 -20.27 -1.31 11.83
N TYR A 170 -20.26 -0.42 10.85
CA TYR A 170 -19.03 0.14 10.30
C TYR A 170 -18.22 0.88 11.34
N THR A 171 -18.86 1.73 12.15
CA THR A 171 -18.23 2.49 13.23
C THR A 171 -17.66 1.55 14.30
N SER A 172 -18.42 0.52 14.68
CA SER A 172 -17.97 -0.49 15.63
C SER A 172 -16.74 -1.24 15.13
N LEU A 173 -16.75 -1.73 13.89
CA LEU A 173 -15.63 -2.41 13.27
C LEU A 173 -14.41 -1.50 13.13
N THR A 174 -14.61 -0.24 12.73
CA THR A 174 -13.53 0.74 12.59
C THR A 174 -12.83 1.00 13.93
N SER A 175 -13.58 1.03 15.04
CA SER A 175 -12.99 1.21 16.37
C SER A 175 -11.98 0.13 16.76
N ILE A 176 -12.11 -1.07 16.18
CA ILE A 176 -11.20 -2.21 16.39
C ILE A 176 -10.11 -2.22 15.30
N MET A 177 -10.48 -2.02 14.04
CA MET A 177 -9.60 -2.21 12.90
C MET A 177 -8.59 -1.08 12.70
N GLN A 178 -9.03 0.15 12.92
CA GLN A 178 -8.18 1.32 12.69
C GLN A 178 -6.92 1.34 13.56
N PRO A 179 -6.99 1.11 14.90
CA PRO A 179 -5.79 1.04 15.73
C PRO A 179 -4.79 -0.03 15.29
N ILE A 180 -5.27 -1.18 14.81
CA ILE A 180 -4.40 -2.25 14.30
C ILE A 180 -3.64 -1.77 13.06
N PHE A 181 -4.32 -1.12 12.12
CA PHE A 181 -3.70 -0.59 10.90
C PHE A 181 -2.74 0.57 11.18
N GLU A 182 -3.08 1.47 12.10
CA GLU A 182 -2.21 2.55 12.55
C GLU A 182 -0.92 1.98 13.16
N LEU A 183 -1.03 0.95 13.99
CA LEU A 183 0.13 0.29 14.59
C LEU A 183 0.99 -0.44 13.53
N ILE A 184 0.38 -1.11 12.55
CA ILE A 184 1.11 -1.73 11.43
C ILE A 184 1.93 -0.69 10.68
N ILE A 185 1.32 0.45 10.34
CA ILE A 185 1.97 1.54 9.61
C ILE A 185 3.10 2.15 10.44
N SER A 186 2.82 2.48 11.71
CA SER A 186 3.81 3.05 12.63
C SER A 186 5.03 2.15 12.79
N ASN A 187 4.81 0.86 13.03
CA ASN A 187 5.88 -0.13 13.18
C ASN A 187 6.71 -0.29 11.89
N ARG A 188 6.11 -0.21 10.70
CA ARG A 188 6.83 -0.26 9.42
C ARG A 188 7.71 0.98 9.22
N ILE A 189 7.17 2.16 9.54
CA ILE A 189 7.91 3.43 9.43
C ILE A 189 9.08 3.45 10.42
N GLU A 190 8.83 3.04 11.67
CA GLU A 190 9.88 2.98 12.70
C GLU A 190 10.96 1.95 12.32
N GLY A 191 10.57 0.75 11.89
CA GLY A 191 11.51 -0.28 11.43
C GLY A 191 12.41 0.21 10.29
N ARG A 192 11.86 0.97 9.32
CA ARG A 192 12.66 1.61 8.27
C ARG A 192 13.66 2.60 8.84
N LYS A 193 13.24 3.48 9.75
CA LYS A 193 14.13 4.48 10.39
C LYS A 193 15.26 3.80 11.17
N LEU A 194 14.93 2.75 11.91
CA LEU A 194 15.93 1.98 12.65
C LEU A 194 16.92 1.24 11.74
N ALA A 195 16.42 0.73 10.59
CA ALA A 195 17.32 0.11 9.60
C ALA A 195 18.31 1.12 9.02
N VAL A 196 17.86 2.32 8.63
CA VAL A 196 18.74 3.40 8.17
C VAL A 196 19.77 3.75 9.24
N LEU A 197 19.33 3.96 10.47
CA LEU A 197 20.24 4.30 11.58
C LEU A 197 21.27 3.18 11.83
N ARG A 198 20.86 1.93 11.81
CA ARG A 198 21.77 0.78 11.94
C ARG A 198 22.84 0.81 10.83
N ASP A 199 22.42 1.01 9.58
CA ASP A 199 23.30 0.95 8.42
C ASP A 199 24.28 2.15 8.37
N GLU A 200 23.91 3.29 8.97
CA GLU A 200 24.80 4.43 9.18
C GLU A 200 25.79 4.23 10.33
N LEU A 201 25.33 3.62 11.43
CA LEU A 201 26.16 3.47 12.63
C LEU A 201 27.09 2.26 12.59
N LEU A 202 26.64 1.16 11.99
CA LEU A 202 27.39 -0.10 12.01
C LEU A 202 28.83 0.03 11.41
N PRO A 203 29.06 0.69 10.25
CA PRO A 203 30.37 0.90 9.73
C PRO A 203 31.26 1.74 10.66
N LYS A 204 30.72 2.76 11.32
CA LYS A 204 31.44 3.65 12.25
C LYS A 204 31.83 2.95 13.54
N LEU A 205 30.98 2.04 14.02
CA LEU A 205 31.28 1.18 15.16
C LEU A 205 32.41 0.19 14.81
N MET A 206 32.29 -0.43 13.62
CA MET A 206 33.29 -1.42 13.17
C MET A 206 34.67 -0.79 12.88
N SER A 207 34.70 0.46 12.44
CA SER A 207 35.97 1.21 12.20
C SER A 207 36.57 1.79 13.47
N GLY A 208 35.89 1.76 14.61
CA GLY A 208 36.30 2.40 15.86
C GLY A 208 36.15 3.94 15.87
N GLU A 209 35.45 4.50 14.87
CA GLU A 209 35.12 5.94 14.83
C GLU A 209 34.21 6.34 15.99
N ILE A 210 33.31 5.42 16.39
CA ILE A 210 32.45 5.57 17.57
C ILE A 210 32.97 4.67 18.67
N ASP A 211 33.47 5.26 19.77
CA ASP A 211 33.87 4.54 20.96
C ASP A 211 32.68 4.20 21.85
N VAL A 212 32.45 2.93 22.08
CA VAL A 212 31.37 2.40 22.93
C VAL A 212 31.87 1.84 24.28
N SER A 213 33.14 2.02 24.58
CA SER A 213 33.75 1.47 25.82
C SER A 213 33.13 2.02 27.12
N ALA A 214 32.44 3.19 27.04
CA ALA A 214 31.77 3.82 28.15
C ALA A 214 30.27 3.48 28.23
N VAL A 215 29.69 2.70 27.29
CA VAL A 215 28.30 2.32 27.30
C VAL A 215 28.10 1.15 28.27
N GLN A 216 27.37 1.38 29.37
CA GLN A 216 26.92 0.31 30.25
C GLN A 216 25.67 -0.34 29.63
N LEU A 217 25.70 -1.65 29.39
CA LEU A 217 24.59 -2.48 28.94
C LEU A 217 23.74 -2.94 30.12
#